data_fc3d945c2207a29997a43fe5b60a2b69
#
_entry.id   fc3d945c2207a29997a43fe5b60a2b69
#
_cell.length_a   1.000
_cell.length_b   1.000
_cell.length_c   1.000
_cell.angle_alpha   90.00
_cell.angle_beta   90.00
_cell.angle_gamma   90.00
#
_symmetry.space_group_name_H-M   'P 1'
#
loop_
_entity.id
_entity.type
_entity.pdbx_description
1 polymer ?
#
loop_
_entity_poly.entity_id
_entity_poly.type
_entity_poly.pdbx_seq_one_letter_code
_entity_poly.pdbx_strand_id
1 'polypeptide(L)'
;MITVRARARYRAAVRQTPDEGGFTLTEQRKSAEALTQLELVIVIGVVAVFAAVLVPVASAIRARAQRVQCTANLRNLYNAANLYMQQNGRWPQISMGDGGDSFQDYARGWITALAPFGPTQQTWICPTIQNRLGNPRYWEPDNARIDYYAMAFHDKPTSPYKYSRHPWFVETADVHGHGNLIIFADGSVSDLKTVRRR
;
A
#
# COMPACT_ATOMS: atom_id res chain seq x y z
N MET A 1 -8.00 44.71 18.30
CA MET A 1 -8.65 46.03 18.30
C MET A 1 -9.01 46.35 16.87
N ILE A 2 -10.22 46.27 16.47
CA ILE A 2 -11.07 47.11 15.65
C ILE A 2 -12.34 46.33 15.34
N THR A 3 -13.37 46.73 16.05
CA THR A 3 -14.77 46.40 15.88
C THR A 3 -15.37 47.28 14.80
N VAL A 4 -16.19 46.74 13.89
CA VAL A 4 -17.23 47.54 13.21
C VAL A 4 -18.49 46.70 13.06
N ARG A 5 -19.53 47.19 13.76
CA ARG A 5 -20.95 46.86 13.62
C ARG A 5 -21.51 47.56 12.37
N ALA A 6 -22.41 46.89 11.63
CA ALA A 6 -23.48 47.60 10.93
C ALA A 6 -24.72 46.70 10.83
N ARG A 7 -25.71 47.01 11.62
CA ARG A 7 -27.13 46.62 11.46
C ARG A 7 -27.75 47.58 10.42
N ALA A 8 -28.42 47.05 9.44
CA ALA A 8 -29.41 47.82 8.70
C ALA A 8 -30.73 47.04 8.65
N ARG A 9 -31.70 47.59 9.35
CA ARG A 9 -33.12 47.20 9.30
C ARG A 9 -33.70 47.75 8.02
N TYR A 10 -34.34 46.91 7.23
CA TYR A 10 -35.27 47.36 6.20
C TYR A 10 -36.68 46.88 6.55
N ARG A 11 -37.51 47.82 7.08
CA ARG A 11 -38.98 47.75 7.15
C ARG A 11 -39.50 48.51 5.93
N ALA A 12 -40.25 47.87 5.08
CA ALA A 12 -41.18 48.54 4.19
C ALA A 12 -42.33 47.59 3.87
N ALA A 13 -43.42 47.91 4.46
CA ALA A 13 -44.70 48.28 3.92
C ALA A 13 -45.41 47.20 3.08
N VAL A 14 -46.32 46.54 3.75
CA VAL A 14 -47.45 45.80 3.23
C VAL A 14 -48.37 46.75 2.49
N ARG A 15 -48.58 46.53 1.18
CA ARG A 15 -49.73 47.07 0.45
C ARG A 15 -50.59 45.86 0.05
N GLN A 16 -51.73 45.73 0.69
CA GLN A 16 -52.79 44.79 0.33
C GLN A 16 -53.48 45.30 -0.96
N THR A 17 -53.60 44.42 -1.92
CA THR A 17 -54.64 44.53 -2.98
C THR A 17 -55.38 43.19 -3.00
N PRO A 18 -56.70 43.24 -3.10
CA PRO A 18 -57.50 42.00 -3.04
C PRO A 18 -57.69 41.39 -4.42
N ASP A 19 -57.83 40.09 -4.35
CA ASP A 19 -58.63 39.21 -5.18
C ASP A 19 -58.31 39.04 -6.66
N GLU A 20 -58.25 37.81 -7.01
CA GLU A 20 -58.79 37.03 -8.13
C GLU A 20 -57.81 35.88 -8.50
N GLY A 21 -58.30 34.67 -8.45
CA GLY A 21 -57.69 33.54 -9.14
C GLY A 21 -57.04 32.50 -8.24
N GLY A 22 -57.87 31.67 -7.65
CA GLY A 22 -57.41 30.44 -6.93
C GLY A 22 -56.63 29.53 -7.83
N PHE A 23 -55.31 29.61 -7.72
CA PHE A 23 -54.42 28.58 -8.17
C PHE A 23 -54.10 27.72 -6.96
N THR A 24 -54.91 26.69 -6.77
CA THR A 24 -54.59 25.63 -5.79
C THR A 24 -53.40 24.87 -6.32
N LEU A 25 -52.21 25.27 -5.86
CA LEU A 25 -51.05 24.39 -5.91
C LEU A 25 -51.37 23.18 -5.04
N THR A 26 -51.92 22.13 -5.65
CA THR A 26 -51.92 20.80 -5.07
C THR A 26 -50.45 20.40 -4.93
N GLU A 27 -49.89 20.71 -3.78
CA GLU A 27 -48.63 20.19 -3.36
C GLU A 27 -48.82 18.66 -3.34
N GLN A 28 -48.41 18.00 -4.45
CA GLN A 28 -48.25 16.57 -4.46
C GLN A 28 -47.18 16.22 -3.41
N ARG A 29 -47.66 16.10 -2.18
CA ARG A 29 -46.92 15.35 -1.14
C ARG A 29 -46.74 13.97 -1.74
N LYS A 30 -45.58 13.75 -2.41
CA LYS A 30 -45.07 12.39 -2.66
C LYS A 30 -45.05 11.73 -1.27
N SER A 31 -46.05 10.88 -1.04
CA SER A 31 -46.06 9.99 0.09
C SER A 31 -44.73 9.28 0.05
N ALA A 32 -43.84 9.57 0.98
CA ALA A 32 -42.71 8.70 1.25
C ALA A 32 -43.37 7.39 1.68
N GLU A 33 -43.53 6.47 0.72
CA GLU A 33 -44.01 5.13 1.01
C GLU A 33 -43.01 4.53 2.01
N ALA A 34 -43.47 4.47 3.25
CA ALA A 34 -42.68 3.82 4.29
C ALA A 34 -42.56 2.36 3.91
N LEU A 35 -41.31 1.91 3.70
CA LEU A 35 -40.98 0.50 3.44
C LEU A 35 -41.67 -0.38 4.46
N THR A 36 -42.40 -1.39 3.99
CA THR A 36 -43.01 -2.35 4.88
C THR A 36 -41.93 -3.14 5.63
N GLN A 37 -42.22 -3.57 6.85
CA GLN A 37 -41.25 -4.35 7.64
C GLN A 37 -40.81 -5.62 6.89
N LEU A 38 -41.71 -6.24 6.11
CA LEU A 38 -41.40 -7.41 5.27
C LEU A 38 -40.39 -7.05 4.17
N GLU A 39 -40.58 -5.91 3.48
CA GLU A 39 -39.71 -5.45 2.40
C GLU A 39 -38.29 -5.14 2.91
N LEU A 40 -38.21 -4.54 4.11
CA LEU A 40 -36.92 -4.29 4.76
C LEU A 40 -36.18 -5.61 5.08
N VAL A 41 -36.89 -6.63 5.60
CA VAL A 41 -36.31 -7.95 5.91
C VAL A 41 -35.81 -8.64 4.65
N ILE A 42 -36.55 -8.56 3.55
CA ILE A 42 -36.14 -9.15 2.26
C ILE A 42 -34.87 -8.45 1.74
N VAL A 43 -34.81 -7.13 1.78
CA VAL A 43 -33.64 -6.35 1.33
C VAL A 43 -32.40 -6.71 2.17
N ILE A 44 -32.52 -6.77 3.49
CA ILE A 44 -31.42 -7.18 4.37
C ILE A 44 -30.96 -8.60 4.06
N GLY A 45 -31.88 -9.52 3.83
CA GLY A 45 -31.58 -10.90 3.46
C GLY A 45 -30.77 -10.99 2.16
N VAL A 46 -31.20 -10.26 1.12
CA VAL A 46 -30.50 -10.20 -0.17
C VAL A 46 -29.09 -9.61 -0.01
N VAL A 47 -28.97 -8.48 0.71
CA VAL A 47 -27.67 -7.85 0.97
C VAL A 47 -26.74 -8.78 1.75
N ALA A 48 -27.24 -9.50 2.74
CA ALA A 48 -26.46 -10.47 3.51
C ALA A 48 -25.90 -11.60 2.63
N VAL A 49 -26.71 -12.13 1.69
CA VAL A 49 -26.26 -13.16 0.75
C VAL A 49 -25.16 -12.63 -0.17
N PHE A 50 -25.33 -11.42 -0.73
CA PHE A 50 -24.28 -10.80 -1.55
C PHE A 50 -22.99 -10.55 -0.74
N ALA A 51 -23.10 -10.03 0.46
CA ALA A 51 -21.95 -9.79 1.33
C ALA A 51 -21.18 -11.08 1.65
N ALA A 52 -21.91 -12.19 1.92
CA ALA A 52 -21.30 -13.49 2.21
C ALA A 52 -20.45 -14.04 1.04
N VAL A 53 -20.79 -13.71 -0.21
CA VAL A 53 -20.03 -14.11 -1.38
C VAL A 53 -18.93 -13.10 -1.72
N LEU A 54 -19.21 -11.80 -1.66
CA LEU A 54 -18.27 -10.77 -2.09
C LEU A 54 -17.08 -10.59 -1.14
N VAL A 55 -17.27 -10.73 0.17
CA VAL A 55 -16.19 -10.52 1.15
C VAL A 55 -15.02 -11.49 0.97
N PRO A 56 -15.22 -12.82 0.87
CA PRO A 56 -14.10 -13.75 0.66
C PRO A 56 -13.42 -13.57 -0.70
N VAL A 57 -14.17 -13.23 -1.75
CA VAL A 57 -13.61 -12.96 -3.08
C VAL A 57 -12.71 -11.71 -3.05
N ALA A 58 -13.18 -10.63 -2.42
CA ALA A 58 -12.41 -9.40 -2.28
C ALA A 58 -11.11 -9.60 -1.50
N SER A 59 -11.14 -10.42 -0.43
CA SER A 59 -9.93 -10.73 0.36
C SER A 59 -8.89 -11.51 -0.46
N ALA A 60 -9.33 -12.48 -1.27
CA ALA A 60 -8.44 -13.25 -2.14
C ALA A 60 -7.80 -12.39 -3.23
N ILE A 61 -8.56 -11.47 -3.83
CA ILE A 61 -8.05 -10.51 -4.83
C ILE A 61 -6.99 -9.60 -4.20
N ARG A 62 -7.27 -9.05 -3.00
CA ARG A 62 -6.31 -8.20 -2.28
C ARG A 62 -5.00 -8.93 -1.99
N ALA A 63 -5.06 -10.18 -1.51
CA ALA A 63 -3.87 -10.98 -1.24
C ALA A 63 -3.03 -11.21 -2.49
N ARG A 64 -3.65 -11.50 -3.64
CA ARG A 64 -2.96 -11.64 -4.94
C ARG A 64 -2.33 -10.32 -5.39
N ALA A 65 -3.05 -9.21 -5.28
CA ALA A 65 -2.54 -7.89 -5.65
C ALA A 65 -1.33 -7.50 -4.80
N GLN A 66 -1.36 -7.73 -3.49
CA GLN A 66 -0.23 -7.49 -2.60
C GLN A 66 1.00 -8.33 -2.97
N ARG A 67 0.82 -9.61 -3.30
CA ARG A 67 1.92 -10.47 -3.75
C ARG A 67 2.54 -9.97 -5.07
N VAL A 68 1.70 -9.53 -6.01
CA VAL A 68 2.19 -8.93 -7.27
C VAL A 68 3.00 -7.67 -6.98
N GLN A 69 2.56 -6.83 -6.05
CA GLN A 69 3.30 -5.65 -5.62
C GLN A 69 4.65 -6.00 -4.98
N CYS A 70 4.71 -7.01 -4.08
CA CYS A 70 5.97 -7.46 -3.48
C CYS A 70 6.92 -8.02 -4.55
N THR A 71 6.40 -8.75 -5.54
CA THR A 71 7.20 -9.22 -6.69
C THR A 71 7.74 -8.06 -7.52
N ALA A 72 6.94 -7.02 -7.76
CA ALA A 72 7.38 -5.82 -8.48
C ALA A 72 8.46 -5.06 -7.70
N ASN A 73 8.30 -4.94 -6.38
CA ASN A 73 9.30 -4.34 -5.51
C ASN A 73 10.65 -5.07 -5.60
N LEU A 74 10.65 -6.41 -5.51
CA LEU A 74 11.86 -7.22 -5.67
C LEU A 74 12.53 -7.00 -7.03
N ARG A 75 11.76 -6.89 -8.12
CA ARG A 75 12.30 -6.60 -9.46
C ARG A 75 12.89 -5.19 -9.54
N ASN A 76 12.27 -4.21 -8.91
CA ASN A 76 12.80 -2.85 -8.86
C ASN A 76 14.13 -2.80 -8.08
N LEU A 77 14.22 -3.51 -6.95
CA LEU A 77 15.47 -3.63 -6.19
C LEU A 77 16.56 -4.35 -6.98
N TYR A 78 16.20 -5.42 -7.69
CA TYR A 78 17.11 -6.15 -8.57
C TYR A 78 17.68 -5.25 -9.67
N ASN A 79 16.82 -4.49 -10.37
CA ASN A 79 17.23 -3.57 -11.42
C ASN A 79 18.17 -2.48 -10.86
N ALA A 80 17.82 -1.92 -9.71
CA ALA A 80 18.65 -0.91 -9.05
C ALA A 80 20.03 -1.45 -8.63
N ALA A 81 20.07 -2.67 -8.10
CA ALA A 81 21.33 -3.33 -7.74
C ALA A 81 22.20 -3.61 -8.99
N ASN A 82 21.58 -4.01 -10.11
CA ASN A 82 22.30 -4.15 -11.38
C ASN A 82 22.91 -2.83 -11.85
N LEU A 83 22.15 -1.74 -11.81
CA LEU A 83 22.63 -0.40 -12.17
C LEU A 83 23.75 0.07 -11.23
N TYR A 84 23.59 -0.16 -9.93
CA TYR A 84 24.63 0.10 -8.95
C TYR A 84 25.93 -0.63 -9.31
N MET A 85 25.85 -1.93 -9.62
CA MET A 85 27.00 -2.75 -10.01
C MET A 85 27.65 -2.28 -11.29
N GLN A 86 26.85 -1.88 -12.29
CA GLN A 86 27.38 -1.32 -13.54
C GLN A 86 28.17 -0.03 -13.31
N GLN A 87 27.69 0.81 -12.41
CA GLN A 87 28.33 2.10 -12.11
C GLN A 87 29.53 1.96 -11.17
N ASN A 88 29.43 1.10 -10.14
CA ASN A 88 30.43 1.01 -9.07
C ASN A 88 31.38 -0.19 -9.21
N GLY A 89 31.13 -1.09 -10.16
CA GLY A 89 31.94 -2.27 -10.42
C GLY A 89 31.89 -3.35 -9.34
N ARG A 90 31.04 -3.20 -8.31
CA ARG A 90 30.91 -4.15 -7.19
C ARG A 90 29.54 -4.10 -6.54
N TRP A 91 29.19 -5.16 -5.81
CA TRP A 91 28.00 -5.20 -4.97
C TRP A 91 28.11 -4.23 -3.80
N PRO A 92 27.00 -3.60 -3.35
CA PRO A 92 27.02 -2.78 -2.16
C PRO A 92 27.56 -3.54 -0.96
N GLN A 93 28.61 -3.03 -0.34
CA GLN A 93 29.27 -3.65 0.83
C GLN A 93 28.66 -3.11 2.12
N ILE A 94 27.37 -3.48 2.35
CA ILE A 94 26.60 -3.07 3.53
C ILE A 94 26.32 -4.33 4.31
N SER A 95 26.97 -4.49 5.45
CA SER A 95 26.76 -5.63 6.36
C SER A 95 25.98 -5.20 7.60
N MET A 96 25.32 -6.15 8.24
CA MET A 96 24.96 -5.97 9.64
C MET A 96 26.25 -6.12 10.44
N GLY A 97 26.80 -5.00 10.90
CA GLY A 97 28.13 -4.95 11.47
C GLY A 97 28.25 -5.79 12.74
N ASP A 98 29.43 -6.42 12.92
CA ASP A 98 29.81 -7.10 14.16
C ASP A 98 30.03 -6.12 15.35
N GLY A 99 29.93 -4.80 15.08
CA GLY A 99 30.23 -3.71 16.00
C GLY A 99 29.03 -3.00 16.62
N GLY A 100 27.82 -3.55 16.53
CA GLY A 100 26.63 -2.94 17.16
C GLY A 100 25.83 -2.01 16.25
N ASP A 101 26.07 -2.01 14.96
CA ASP A 101 25.23 -1.33 13.98
C ASP A 101 23.82 -1.90 14.04
N SER A 102 22.88 -1.02 14.28
CA SER A 102 21.48 -1.45 14.39
C SER A 102 20.95 -1.94 13.04
N PHE A 103 19.93 -2.80 13.07
CA PHE A 103 19.17 -3.16 11.86
C PHE A 103 18.74 -1.93 11.06
N GLN A 104 18.51 -0.82 11.73
CA GLN A 104 18.15 0.45 11.10
C GLN A 104 19.29 1.04 10.28
N ASP A 105 20.54 0.91 10.73
CA ASP A 105 21.72 1.38 10.00
C ASP A 105 21.94 0.56 8.74
N TYR A 106 21.77 -0.77 8.84
CA TYR A 106 21.74 -1.65 7.69
C TYR A 106 20.65 -1.26 6.69
N ALA A 107 19.42 -1.03 7.16
CA ALA A 107 18.30 -0.61 6.32
C ALA A 107 18.58 0.74 5.65
N ARG A 108 19.06 1.74 6.39
CA ARG A 108 19.44 3.05 5.85
C ARG A 108 20.56 2.94 4.81
N GLY A 109 21.56 2.13 5.08
CA GLY A 109 22.65 1.87 4.14
C GLY A 109 22.15 1.38 2.79
N TRP A 110 21.29 0.37 2.78
CA TRP A 110 20.69 -0.18 1.56
C TRP A 110 19.78 0.81 0.85
N ILE A 111 18.90 1.49 1.59
CA ILE A 111 18.03 2.52 1.03
C ILE A 111 18.84 3.62 0.36
N THR A 112 19.87 4.13 1.04
CA THR A 112 20.73 5.20 0.53
C THR A 112 21.55 4.76 -0.70
N ALA A 113 22.12 3.55 -0.65
CA ALA A 113 22.95 3.05 -1.74
C ALA A 113 22.17 2.86 -3.04
N LEU A 114 20.92 2.40 -2.97
CA LEU A 114 20.11 2.14 -4.16
C LEU A 114 19.17 3.29 -4.55
N ALA A 115 18.98 4.31 -3.71
CA ALA A 115 18.12 5.46 -4.00
C ALA A 115 18.43 6.16 -5.34
N PRO A 116 19.71 6.37 -5.75
CA PRO A 116 20.03 7.00 -7.03
C PRO A 116 19.56 6.20 -8.26
N PHE A 117 19.25 4.91 -8.07
CA PHE A 117 18.88 3.98 -9.13
C PHE A 117 17.38 3.71 -9.21
N GLY A 118 16.57 4.52 -8.53
CA GLY A 118 15.11 4.53 -8.66
C GLY A 118 14.28 4.01 -7.50
N PRO A 119 14.72 3.06 -6.64
CA PRO A 119 13.94 2.63 -5.49
C PRO A 119 13.70 3.76 -4.51
N THR A 120 12.46 3.93 -4.13
CA THR A 120 12.06 4.78 -3.01
C THR A 120 12.03 3.95 -1.74
N GLN A 121 11.93 4.60 -0.58
CA GLN A 121 11.75 3.88 0.69
C GLN A 121 10.54 2.93 0.66
N GLN A 122 9.46 3.32 -0.02
CA GLN A 122 8.28 2.48 -0.19
C GLN A 122 8.55 1.19 -0.98
N THR A 123 9.53 1.18 -1.89
CA THR A 123 9.93 -0.02 -2.65
C THR A 123 10.49 -1.11 -1.73
N TRP A 124 11.06 -0.74 -0.59
CA TRP A 124 11.60 -1.67 0.40
C TRP A 124 10.54 -2.28 1.32
N ILE A 125 9.28 -1.85 1.22
CA ILE A 125 8.20 -2.25 2.10
C ILE A 125 7.26 -3.23 1.39
N CYS A 126 7.06 -4.40 1.99
CA CYS A 126 6.02 -5.33 1.55
C CYS A 126 4.66 -4.90 2.11
N PRO A 127 3.65 -4.61 1.28
CA PRO A 127 2.35 -4.15 1.73
C PRO A 127 1.65 -5.18 2.63
N THR A 128 1.91 -6.46 2.48
CA THR A 128 1.34 -7.51 3.34
C THR A 128 1.95 -7.47 4.74
N ILE A 129 3.28 -7.30 4.84
CA ILE A 129 3.97 -7.14 6.13
C ILE A 129 3.50 -5.85 6.79
N GLN A 130 3.44 -4.75 6.05
CA GLN A 130 2.99 -3.45 6.54
C GLN A 130 1.57 -3.52 7.12
N ASN A 131 0.64 -4.18 6.43
CA ASN A 131 -0.73 -4.33 6.91
C ASN A 131 -0.83 -5.19 8.17
N ARG A 132 0.06 -6.18 8.34
CA ARG A 132 0.11 -7.02 9.55
C ARG A 132 0.70 -6.31 10.75
N LEU A 133 1.73 -5.49 10.53
CA LEU A 133 2.40 -4.76 11.61
C LEU A 133 1.59 -3.56 12.09
N GLY A 134 0.73 -2.99 11.24
CA GLY A 134 -0.08 -1.82 11.57
C GLY A 134 0.74 -0.56 11.90
N ASN A 135 2.08 -0.59 11.68
CA ASN A 135 2.97 0.53 11.95
C ASN A 135 3.26 1.28 10.64
N PRO A 136 2.68 2.47 10.41
CA PRO A 136 2.86 3.22 9.19
C PRO A 136 4.17 4.02 9.11
N ARG A 137 4.97 4.11 10.19
CA ARG A 137 6.05 5.10 10.34
C ARG A 137 7.41 4.67 9.78
N TYR A 138 7.46 3.80 8.79
CA TYR A 138 8.70 3.33 8.16
C TYR A 138 9.48 4.42 7.40
N TRP A 139 8.85 5.58 7.14
CA TRP A 139 9.48 6.72 6.47
C TRP A 139 10.20 7.67 7.43
N GLU A 140 10.01 7.53 8.74
CA GLU A 140 10.74 8.32 9.73
C GLU A 140 12.20 7.85 9.76
N PRO A 141 13.19 8.76 9.82
CA PRO A 141 14.61 8.41 9.81
C PRO A 141 15.01 7.41 10.90
N ASP A 142 14.38 7.52 12.07
CA ASP A 142 14.64 6.64 13.22
C ASP A 142 13.94 5.29 13.13
N ASN A 143 13.05 5.11 12.15
CA ASN A 143 12.28 3.88 11.91
C ASN A 143 12.56 3.28 10.52
N ALA A 144 13.75 3.48 9.99
CA ALA A 144 14.13 2.89 8.71
C ALA A 144 13.96 1.37 8.76
N ARG A 145 13.10 0.85 7.89
CA ARG A 145 12.78 -0.57 7.78
C ARG A 145 12.90 -1.02 6.33
N ILE A 146 13.37 -2.23 6.16
CA ILE A 146 13.32 -2.96 4.90
C ILE A 146 12.68 -4.31 5.13
N ASP A 147 11.81 -4.73 4.21
CA ASP A 147 11.15 -6.03 4.22
C ASP A 147 11.80 -7.01 3.23
N TYR A 148 12.90 -6.60 2.58
CA TYR A 148 13.68 -7.41 1.66
C TYR A 148 15.15 -7.32 2.05
N TYR A 149 15.70 -8.46 2.53
CA TYR A 149 17.13 -8.56 2.86
C TYR A 149 17.94 -8.78 1.59
N ALA A 150 19.02 -8.04 1.47
CA ALA A 150 20.02 -8.27 0.44
C ALA A 150 21.03 -9.33 0.93
N MET A 151 21.43 -10.23 0.03
CA MET A 151 22.50 -11.17 0.30
C MET A 151 23.86 -10.48 0.26
N ALA A 152 24.76 -10.94 1.13
CA ALA A 152 26.14 -10.48 1.15
C ALA A 152 26.95 -11.19 0.06
N PHE A 153 27.76 -10.44 -0.68
CA PHE A 153 28.69 -10.96 -1.68
C PHE A 153 30.10 -10.42 -1.41
N HIS A 154 31.10 -11.19 -1.84
CA HIS A 154 32.47 -10.71 -1.83
C HIS A 154 32.63 -9.48 -2.73
N ASP A 155 33.67 -8.69 -2.47
CA ASP A 155 33.98 -7.44 -3.18
C ASP A 155 34.37 -7.64 -4.68
N LYS A 156 34.31 -8.88 -5.19
CA LYS A 156 34.59 -9.17 -6.59
C LYS A 156 33.38 -8.89 -7.47
N PRO A 157 33.54 -8.17 -8.60
CA PRO A 157 32.42 -7.80 -9.50
C PRO A 157 31.61 -8.98 -9.99
N THR A 158 32.23 -10.13 -10.17
CA THR A 158 31.60 -11.36 -10.68
C THR A 158 30.88 -12.18 -9.59
N SER A 159 31.13 -11.88 -8.30
CA SER A 159 30.60 -12.67 -7.19
C SER A 159 29.06 -12.80 -7.20
N PRO A 160 28.27 -11.72 -7.42
CA PRO A 160 26.82 -11.81 -7.43
C PRO A 160 26.26 -12.64 -8.61
N TYR A 161 26.99 -12.73 -9.71
CA TYR A 161 26.58 -13.43 -10.93
C TYR A 161 27.15 -14.83 -11.06
N LYS A 162 27.96 -15.29 -10.10
CA LYS A 162 28.65 -16.58 -10.19
C LYS A 162 27.68 -17.76 -10.43
N TYR A 163 26.50 -17.69 -9.87
CA TYR A 163 25.45 -18.69 -10.04
C TYR A 163 24.13 -18.01 -10.37
N SER A 164 23.47 -18.41 -11.44
CA SER A 164 22.20 -17.82 -11.90
C SER A 164 21.09 -17.86 -10.84
N ARG A 165 21.09 -18.87 -10.00
CA ARG A 165 20.13 -19.03 -8.91
C ARG A 165 20.69 -18.63 -7.54
N HIS A 166 21.67 -17.76 -7.51
CA HIS A 166 22.09 -17.15 -6.23
C HIS A 166 21.05 -16.10 -5.83
N PRO A 167 20.49 -16.17 -4.59
CA PRO A 167 19.56 -15.15 -4.12
C PRO A 167 20.24 -13.78 -4.07
N TRP A 168 19.57 -12.74 -4.52
CA TRP A 168 20.01 -11.36 -4.37
C TRP A 168 19.25 -10.65 -3.26
N PHE A 169 17.91 -10.78 -3.28
CA PHE A 169 17.05 -10.26 -2.24
C PHE A 169 16.05 -11.33 -1.81
N VAL A 170 15.78 -11.37 -0.52
CA VAL A 170 14.85 -12.32 0.11
C VAL A 170 13.88 -11.54 0.97
N GLU A 171 12.59 -11.79 0.82
CA GLU A 171 11.56 -11.22 1.70
C GLU A 171 11.74 -11.74 3.14
N THR A 172 11.54 -10.86 4.12
CA THR A 172 11.84 -11.16 5.54
C THR A 172 10.86 -12.15 6.18
N ALA A 173 9.64 -12.29 5.64
CA ALA A 173 8.61 -13.11 6.26
C ALA A 173 7.76 -13.88 5.24
N ASP A 174 7.32 -15.10 5.61
CA ASP A 174 6.33 -15.88 4.85
C ASP A 174 4.93 -15.29 5.08
N VAL A 175 4.60 -14.26 4.35
CA VAL A 175 3.30 -13.56 4.46
C VAL A 175 2.33 -13.92 3.34
N HIS A 176 2.81 -14.60 2.30
CA HIS A 176 2.05 -14.97 1.11
C HIS A 176 1.60 -16.44 1.08
N GLY A 177 1.92 -17.21 2.13
CA GLY A 177 1.49 -18.61 2.29
C GLY A 177 2.31 -19.66 1.53
N HIS A 178 3.24 -19.23 0.68
CA HIS A 178 4.10 -20.11 -0.14
C HIS A 178 5.60 -20.03 0.23
N GLY A 179 5.93 -19.45 1.36
CA GLY A 179 7.29 -19.11 1.78
C GLY A 179 7.66 -17.69 1.35
N ASN A 180 8.85 -17.28 1.79
CA ASN A 180 9.39 -15.95 1.47
C ASN A 180 9.61 -15.82 -0.04
N LEU A 181 9.32 -14.67 -0.60
CA LEU A 181 9.67 -14.35 -1.99
C LEU A 181 11.18 -14.12 -2.10
N ILE A 182 11.76 -14.64 -3.16
CA ILE A 182 13.20 -14.54 -3.44
C ILE A 182 13.37 -14.09 -4.90
N ILE A 183 14.26 -13.13 -5.13
CA ILE A 183 14.75 -12.83 -6.47
C ILE A 183 16.20 -13.29 -6.60
N PHE A 184 16.51 -13.93 -7.74
CA PHE A 184 17.80 -14.53 -8.02
C PHE A 184 18.64 -13.66 -8.96
N ALA A 185 19.90 -14.02 -9.12
CA ALA A 185 20.85 -13.36 -10.01
C ALA A 185 20.39 -13.31 -11.49
N ASP A 186 19.59 -14.26 -11.93
CA ASP A 186 18.98 -14.31 -13.26
C ASP A 186 17.70 -13.45 -13.39
N GLY A 187 17.31 -12.72 -12.33
CA GLY A 187 16.10 -11.92 -12.28
C GLY A 187 14.80 -12.72 -12.09
N SER A 188 14.88 -14.04 -11.97
CA SER A 188 13.71 -14.87 -11.68
C SER A 188 13.26 -14.68 -10.23
N VAL A 189 11.93 -14.67 -10.04
CA VAL A 189 11.32 -14.60 -8.70
C VAL A 189 10.64 -15.93 -8.40
N SER A 190 10.86 -16.47 -7.22
CA SER A 190 10.24 -17.70 -6.75
C SER A 190 9.93 -17.64 -5.26
N ASP A 191 9.12 -18.58 -4.78
CA ASP A 191 8.87 -18.77 -3.37
C ASP A 191 9.84 -19.81 -2.79
N LEU A 192 10.25 -19.63 -1.54
CA LEU A 192 11.17 -20.54 -0.87
C LEU A 192 10.66 -22.00 -0.84
N LYS A 193 9.36 -22.21 -0.64
CA LYS A 193 8.77 -23.56 -0.64
C LYS A 193 8.83 -24.22 -2.01
N THR A 194 8.76 -23.45 -3.10
CA THR A 194 8.89 -23.94 -4.46
C THR A 194 10.34 -24.32 -4.79
N VAL A 195 11.30 -23.51 -4.31
CA VAL A 195 12.74 -23.80 -4.49
C VAL A 195 13.16 -25.08 -3.77
N ARG A 196 12.64 -25.30 -2.56
CA ARG A 196 12.98 -26.49 -1.75
C ARG A 196 12.41 -27.81 -2.30
N ARG A 197 11.42 -27.76 -3.20
CA ARG A 197 10.79 -28.95 -3.79
C ARG A 197 11.46 -29.41 -5.09
N ARG A 198 12.39 -28.63 -5.63
CA ARG A 198 13.18 -28.94 -6.83
C ARG A 198 14.59 -29.38 -6.47
#